data_c9542d662c2ec820b8a92d0d22030649
#
_entry.id   c9542d662c2ec820b8a92d0d22030649
#
_cell.length_a   1.000
_cell.length_b   1.000
_cell.length_c   1.000
_cell.angle_alpha   90.00
_cell.angle_beta   90.00
_cell.angle_gamma   90.00
#
_symmetry.space_group_name_H-M   'P 1'
#
loop_
_entity.id
_entity.type
_entity.pdbx_description
1 polymer ?
#
loop_
_entity_poly.entity_id
_entity_poly.type
_entity_poly.pdbx_seq_one_letter_code
_entity_poly.pdbx_strand_id
1 'polypeptide(L)'
;MTRVPFTQNYRWHLPLLLLVFCCSFFINNGAIFADIMESRNIVTAREMVYDHNWLVPTMNGELRLEKPPLPTWIAAVVEVISPDNLPLQRAMAGLAAVMLVLFFYKFATKLTGNRTYALVSSLILCTSYNIILMGRTATWDIYCHAFMMGAIYYLYLTLRQTACKWPLFIAAGVFMGLSF
;
A
#
# COMPACT_ATOMS: atom_id res chain seq x y z
N MET A 1 38.35 -0.51 11.62
CA MET A 1 37.32 -0.54 10.57
C MET A 1 37.30 0.82 9.92
N THR A 2 37.97 0.97 8.78
CA THR A 2 38.08 2.19 8.01
C THR A 2 36.72 2.51 7.38
N ARG A 3 36.08 3.60 7.80
CA ARG A 3 34.89 4.14 7.13
C ARG A 3 35.32 4.67 5.77
N VAL A 4 34.96 3.95 4.72
CA VAL A 4 35.08 4.50 3.37
C VAL A 4 34.07 5.64 3.24
N PRO A 5 34.51 6.89 2.97
CA PRO A 5 33.59 7.98 2.74
C PRO A 5 33.01 7.82 1.32
N PHE A 6 31.96 7.05 1.20
CA PHE A 6 31.13 7.12 0.00
C PHE A 6 30.38 8.46 0.04
N THR A 7 30.83 9.41 -0.74
CA THR A 7 30.05 10.60 -1.10
C THR A 7 28.85 10.13 -1.93
N GLN A 8 27.83 9.62 -1.25
CA GLN A 8 26.67 9.02 -1.89
C GLN A 8 25.77 10.14 -2.39
N ASN A 9 25.70 10.29 -3.71
CA ASN A 9 24.75 11.17 -4.37
C ASN A 9 23.33 10.54 -4.29
N TYR A 10 22.64 10.73 -3.16
CA TYR A 10 21.30 10.19 -2.88
C TYR A 10 20.18 10.73 -3.79
N ARG A 11 20.51 11.65 -4.69
CA ARG A 11 19.55 12.27 -5.61
C ARG A 11 18.89 11.26 -6.55
N TRP A 12 19.57 10.14 -6.83
CA TRP A 12 19.08 9.09 -7.73
C TRP A 12 18.23 8.01 -7.07
N HIS A 13 18.18 7.96 -5.72
CA HIS A 13 17.43 6.93 -5.02
C HIS A 13 15.93 7.01 -5.29
N LEU A 14 15.34 8.20 -5.18
CA LEU A 14 13.91 8.39 -5.42
C LEU A 14 13.54 8.17 -6.90
N PRO A 15 14.22 8.76 -7.90
CA PRO A 15 13.97 8.46 -9.30
C PRO A 15 14.05 6.98 -9.65
N LEU A 16 15.06 6.27 -9.12
CA LEU A 16 15.20 4.84 -9.34
C LEU A 16 14.03 4.04 -8.74
N LEU A 17 13.64 4.34 -7.51
CA LEU A 17 12.46 3.70 -6.90
C LEU A 17 11.20 3.98 -7.70
N LEU A 18 10.98 5.22 -8.13
CA LEU A 18 9.81 5.59 -8.94
C LEU A 18 9.80 4.86 -10.28
N LEU A 19 10.95 4.71 -10.94
CA LEU A 19 11.07 3.95 -12.18
C LEU A 19 10.68 2.48 -11.95
N VAL A 20 11.23 1.85 -10.90
CA VAL A 20 10.91 0.46 -10.58
C VAL A 20 9.43 0.31 -10.19
N PHE A 21 8.84 1.27 -9.45
CA PHE A 21 7.41 1.26 -9.15
C PHE A 21 6.55 1.31 -10.41
N CYS A 22 6.86 2.23 -11.33
CA CYS A 22 6.13 2.33 -12.59
C CYS A 22 6.18 1.00 -13.36
N CYS A 23 7.37 0.42 -13.47
CA CYS A 23 7.54 -0.85 -14.17
C CYS A 23 6.84 -2.02 -13.46
N SER A 24 6.92 -2.09 -12.13
CA SER A 24 6.40 -3.23 -11.37
C SER A 24 4.88 -3.20 -11.21
N PHE A 25 4.27 -2.04 -10.99
CA PHE A 25 2.86 -1.96 -10.55
C PHE A 25 1.89 -1.36 -11.57
N PHE A 26 2.36 -0.57 -12.55
CA PHE A 26 1.43 0.18 -13.41
C PHE A 26 1.47 -0.23 -14.88
N ILE A 27 2.56 -0.86 -15.36
CA ILE A 27 2.63 -1.30 -16.76
C ILE A 27 1.68 -2.46 -16.98
N ASN A 28 0.82 -2.32 -17.98
CA ASN A 28 -0.05 -3.39 -18.49
C ASN A 28 -0.99 -3.99 -17.42
N ASN A 29 -1.56 -3.17 -16.55
CA ASN A 29 -2.46 -3.60 -15.46
C ASN A 29 -3.77 -4.25 -15.96
N GLY A 30 -4.18 -4.04 -17.19
CA GLY A 30 -5.41 -4.60 -17.77
C GLY A 30 -5.22 -5.93 -18.53
N ALA A 31 -4.00 -6.46 -18.62
CA ALA A 31 -3.70 -7.60 -19.52
C ALA A 31 -4.29 -8.94 -19.07
N ILE A 32 -4.53 -9.13 -17.78
CA ILE A 32 -5.01 -10.39 -17.21
C ILE A 32 -6.44 -10.18 -16.70
N PHE A 33 -7.32 -11.16 -16.93
CA PHE A 33 -8.67 -11.13 -16.38
C PHE A 33 -8.63 -11.09 -14.85
N ALA A 34 -9.67 -10.50 -14.24
CA ALA A 34 -9.82 -10.46 -12.79
C ALA A 34 -9.92 -11.90 -12.23
N ASP A 35 -9.21 -12.15 -11.16
CA ASP A 35 -9.35 -13.39 -10.41
C ASP A 35 -10.63 -13.37 -9.53
N ILE A 36 -10.91 -14.49 -8.87
CA ILE A 36 -12.09 -14.62 -8.02
C ILE A 36 -12.07 -13.61 -6.86
N MET A 37 -10.89 -13.31 -6.29
CA MET A 37 -10.76 -12.40 -5.15
C MET A 37 -10.95 -10.94 -5.57
N GLU A 38 -10.39 -10.54 -6.72
CA GLU A 38 -10.63 -9.23 -7.30
C GLU A 38 -12.10 -9.03 -7.65
N SER A 39 -12.71 -10.03 -8.33
CA SER A 39 -14.11 -9.99 -8.73
C SER A 39 -15.03 -9.83 -7.52
N ARG A 40 -14.76 -10.52 -6.42
CA ARG A 40 -15.52 -10.38 -5.17
C ARG A 40 -15.45 -8.96 -4.61
N ASN A 41 -14.27 -8.33 -4.63
CA ASN A 41 -14.11 -6.96 -4.16
C ASN A 41 -14.85 -5.96 -5.05
N ILE A 42 -14.73 -6.12 -6.37
CA ILE A 42 -15.38 -5.24 -7.36
C ILE A 42 -16.91 -5.37 -7.28
N VAL A 43 -17.45 -6.59 -7.18
CA VAL A 43 -18.90 -6.81 -7.02
C VAL A 43 -19.42 -6.16 -5.74
N THR A 44 -18.73 -6.36 -4.60
CA THR A 44 -19.10 -5.71 -3.34
C THR A 44 -19.06 -4.18 -3.45
N ALA A 45 -18.02 -3.63 -4.07
CA ALA A 45 -17.89 -2.19 -4.30
C ALA A 45 -19.02 -1.65 -5.19
N ARG A 46 -19.40 -2.39 -6.21
CA ARG A 46 -20.49 -2.06 -7.13
C ARG A 46 -21.85 -2.06 -6.41
N GLU A 47 -22.15 -3.08 -5.62
CA GLU A 47 -23.37 -3.12 -4.82
C GLU A 47 -23.44 -1.96 -3.82
N MET A 48 -22.33 -1.61 -3.15
CA MET A 48 -22.26 -0.42 -2.30
C MET A 48 -22.70 0.86 -3.02
N VAL A 49 -22.29 1.03 -4.28
CA VAL A 49 -22.63 2.20 -5.09
C VAL A 49 -24.10 2.16 -5.52
N TYR A 50 -24.59 1.03 -6.03
CA TYR A 50 -25.95 0.90 -6.54
C TYR A 50 -27.01 0.94 -5.44
N ASP A 51 -26.75 0.30 -4.30
CA ASP A 51 -27.69 0.23 -3.17
C ASP A 51 -27.54 1.44 -2.24
N HIS A 52 -26.61 2.35 -2.53
CA HIS A 52 -26.25 3.50 -1.68
C HIS A 52 -25.94 3.12 -0.24
N ASN A 53 -25.43 1.90 -0.01
CA ASN A 53 -25.12 1.38 1.30
C ASN A 53 -23.60 1.21 1.47
N TRP A 54 -22.96 2.24 2.01
CA TRP A 54 -21.51 2.30 2.20
C TRP A 54 -21.05 1.69 3.53
N LEU A 55 -21.98 1.43 4.45
CA LEU A 55 -21.62 0.96 5.80
C LEU A 55 -21.68 -0.58 5.90
N VAL A 56 -22.65 -1.18 5.23
CA VAL A 56 -22.88 -2.62 5.31
C VAL A 56 -22.62 -3.24 3.93
N PRO A 57 -21.43 -3.82 3.71
CA PRO A 57 -21.10 -4.41 2.41
C PRO A 57 -21.93 -5.66 2.15
N THR A 58 -22.42 -5.79 0.92
CA THR A 58 -23.10 -6.97 0.42
C THR A 58 -22.38 -7.56 -0.80
N MET A 59 -22.65 -8.80 -1.12
CA MET A 59 -22.22 -9.46 -2.33
C MET A 59 -23.30 -10.44 -2.78
N ASN A 60 -23.86 -10.22 -3.95
CA ASN A 60 -25.04 -10.94 -4.47
C ASN A 60 -26.26 -10.85 -3.52
N GLY A 61 -26.42 -9.69 -2.87
CA GLY A 61 -27.50 -9.42 -1.91
C GLY A 61 -27.28 -10.01 -0.51
N GLU A 62 -26.20 -10.77 -0.28
CA GLU A 62 -25.89 -11.34 1.03
C GLU A 62 -24.85 -10.47 1.77
N LEU A 63 -24.95 -10.43 3.11
CA LEU A 63 -24.02 -9.69 3.96
C LEU A 63 -22.60 -10.22 3.81
N ARG A 64 -21.64 -9.28 3.65
CA ARG A 64 -20.22 -9.61 3.53
C ARG A 64 -19.36 -8.83 4.50
N LEU A 65 -19.23 -9.33 5.72
CA LEU A 65 -18.47 -8.70 6.80
C LEU A 65 -17.08 -9.32 7.01
N GLU A 66 -16.61 -10.12 6.06
CA GLU A 66 -15.37 -10.92 6.19
C GLU A 66 -14.10 -10.09 6.01
N LYS A 67 -14.20 -8.89 5.47
CA LYS A 67 -13.03 -8.11 5.05
C LYS A 67 -13.07 -6.68 5.56
N PRO A 68 -11.89 -6.05 5.77
CA PRO A 68 -11.81 -4.64 6.16
C PRO A 68 -12.54 -3.74 5.16
N PRO A 69 -13.29 -2.73 5.60
CA PRO A 69 -14.12 -1.92 4.72
C PRO A 69 -13.33 -0.96 3.83
N LEU A 70 -12.17 -0.47 4.28
CA LEU A 70 -11.41 0.58 3.59
C LEU A 70 -11.02 0.23 2.15
N PRO A 71 -10.47 -0.97 1.84
CA PRO A 71 -10.17 -1.30 0.45
C PRO A 71 -11.41 -1.38 -0.45
N THR A 72 -12.53 -1.84 0.11
CA THR A 72 -13.81 -1.88 -0.63
C THR A 72 -14.36 -0.47 -0.86
N TRP A 73 -14.21 0.45 0.10
CA TRP A 73 -14.56 1.88 -0.11
C TRP A 73 -13.71 2.52 -1.19
N ILE A 74 -12.41 2.23 -1.24
CA ILE A 74 -11.53 2.71 -2.32
C ILE A 74 -12.01 2.18 -3.66
N ALA A 75 -12.34 0.89 -3.73
CA ALA A 75 -12.88 0.27 -4.93
C ALA A 75 -14.24 0.87 -5.34
N ALA A 76 -15.12 1.18 -4.38
CA ALA A 76 -16.40 1.83 -4.64
C ALA A 76 -16.24 3.27 -5.17
N VAL A 77 -15.27 4.03 -4.64
CA VAL A 77 -14.94 5.36 -5.19
C VAL A 77 -14.45 5.26 -6.63
N VAL A 78 -13.62 4.27 -6.94
CA VAL A 78 -13.19 4.02 -8.33
C VAL A 78 -14.38 3.67 -9.22
N GLU A 79 -15.31 2.84 -8.74
CA GLU A 79 -16.50 2.46 -9.48
C GLU A 79 -17.42 3.67 -9.77
N VAL A 80 -17.53 4.64 -8.85
CA VAL A 80 -18.25 5.90 -9.09
C VAL A 80 -17.58 6.75 -10.17
N ILE A 81 -16.24 6.81 -10.19
CA ILE A 81 -15.48 7.66 -11.13
C ILE A 81 -15.43 7.02 -12.53
N SER A 82 -15.20 5.73 -12.58
CA SER A 82 -15.03 4.97 -13.82
C SER A 82 -15.52 3.53 -13.63
N PRO A 83 -16.80 3.28 -13.90
CA PRO A 83 -17.41 1.95 -13.75
C PRO A 83 -16.65 0.89 -14.56
N ASP A 84 -16.56 -0.32 -14.01
CA ASP A 84 -15.94 -1.49 -14.64
C ASP A 84 -14.47 -1.32 -15.07
N ASN A 85 -13.75 -0.36 -14.49
CA ASN A 85 -12.38 -0.06 -14.88
C ASN A 85 -11.37 -0.86 -14.04
N LEU A 86 -11.14 -2.12 -14.41
CA LEU A 86 -10.18 -3.01 -13.75
C LEU A 86 -8.75 -2.42 -13.70
N PRO A 87 -8.19 -1.82 -14.77
CA PRO A 87 -6.89 -1.16 -14.69
C PRO A 87 -6.80 -0.08 -13.61
N LEU A 88 -7.86 0.70 -13.43
CA LEU A 88 -7.90 1.76 -12.41
C LEU A 88 -8.01 1.17 -11.00
N GLN A 89 -8.83 0.13 -10.81
CA GLN A 89 -8.92 -0.62 -9.54
C GLN A 89 -7.53 -1.15 -9.12
N ARG A 90 -6.81 -1.76 -10.05
CA ARG A 90 -5.44 -2.26 -9.82
C ARG A 90 -4.41 -1.16 -9.61
N ALA A 91 -4.58 0.00 -10.25
CA ALA A 91 -3.71 1.15 -10.02
C ALA A 91 -3.79 1.64 -8.57
N MET A 92 -4.96 1.56 -7.92
CA MET A 92 -5.10 1.90 -6.49
C MET A 92 -4.34 0.91 -5.60
N ALA A 93 -4.38 -0.39 -5.91
CA ALA A 93 -3.55 -1.39 -5.23
C ALA A 93 -2.05 -1.13 -5.45
N GLY A 94 -1.66 -0.75 -6.67
CA GLY A 94 -0.30 -0.31 -6.99
C GLY A 94 0.15 0.90 -6.17
N LEU A 95 -0.71 1.89 -5.95
CA LEU A 95 -0.43 3.03 -5.07
C LEU A 95 -0.23 2.60 -3.61
N ALA A 96 -1.01 1.64 -3.12
CA ALA A 96 -0.80 1.07 -1.78
C ALA A 96 0.55 0.34 -1.69
N ALA A 97 0.96 -0.41 -2.73
CA ALA A 97 2.28 -1.04 -2.80
C ALA A 97 3.41 0.00 -2.79
N VAL A 98 3.27 1.09 -3.53
CA VAL A 98 4.22 2.23 -3.49
C VAL A 98 4.30 2.80 -2.07
N MET A 99 3.18 3.03 -1.40
CA MET A 99 3.12 3.51 -0.02
C MET A 99 3.86 2.56 0.93
N LEU A 100 3.64 1.25 0.84
CA LEU A 100 4.34 0.22 1.60
C LEU A 100 5.86 0.35 1.46
N VAL A 101 6.36 0.37 0.22
CA VAL A 101 7.82 0.40 -0.04
C VAL A 101 8.44 1.74 0.39
N LEU A 102 7.72 2.86 0.24
CA LEU A 102 8.19 4.17 0.71
C LEU A 102 8.28 4.25 2.24
N PHE A 103 7.30 3.71 2.97
CA PHE A 103 7.39 3.62 4.44
C PHE A 103 8.53 2.70 4.86
N PHE A 104 8.70 1.57 4.18
CA PHE A 104 9.82 0.66 4.44
C PHE A 104 11.17 1.33 4.19
N TYR A 105 11.34 2.06 3.08
CA TYR A 105 12.56 2.84 2.81
C TYR A 105 12.87 3.85 3.92
N LYS A 106 11.85 4.61 4.35
CA LYS A 106 12.02 5.57 5.45
C LYS A 106 12.38 4.88 6.76
N PHE A 107 11.72 3.77 7.08
CA PHE A 107 12.00 2.96 8.25
C PHE A 107 13.42 2.40 8.23
N ALA A 108 13.82 1.72 7.15
CA ALA A 108 15.15 1.15 7.00
C ALA A 108 16.25 2.21 7.07
N THR A 109 16.01 3.41 6.47
CA THR A 109 16.94 4.54 6.57
C THR A 109 17.11 5.01 8.02
N LYS A 110 16.03 5.12 8.78
CA LYS A 110 16.06 5.55 10.18
C LYS A 110 16.65 4.48 11.11
N LEU A 111 16.40 3.22 10.82
CA LEU A 111 16.89 2.08 11.59
C LEU A 111 18.41 1.90 11.44
N THR A 112 18.91 1.91 10.20
CA THR A 112 20.31 1.59 9.89
C THR A 112 21.23 2.81 9.77
N GLY A 113 20.67 4.00 9.57
CA GLY A 113 21.42 5.20 9.24
C GLY A 113 22.06 5.17 7.84
N ASN A 114 21.82 4.13 7.05
CA ASN A 114 22.43 3.91 5.74
C ASN A 114 21.37 3.91 4.63
N ARG A 115 21.39 4.96 3.81
CA ARG A 115 20.42 5.14 2.73
C ARG A 115 20.59 4.14 1.58
N THR A 116 21.82 3.70 1.32
CA THR A 116 22.08 2.70 0.27
C THR A 116 21.53 1.33 0.69
N TYR A 117 21.73 0.96 1.94
CA TYR A 117 21.12 -0.25 2.49
C TYR A 117 19.59 -0.19 2.38
N ALA A 118 19.00 0.96 2.78
CA ALA A 118 17.56 1.17 2.66
C ALA A 118 17.07 1.08 1.21
N LEU A 119 17.82 1.61 0.23
CA LEU A 119 17.49 1.50 -1.18
C LEU A 119 17.49 0.05 -1.65
N VAL A 120 18.59 -0.68 -1.41
CA VAL A 120 18.73 -2.07 -1.86
C VAL A 120 17.63 -2.96 -1.25
N SER A 121 17.40 -2.85 0.05
CA SER A 121 16.34 -3.63 0.71
C SER A 121 14.93 -3.25 0.23
N SER A 122 14.70 -1.98 -0.10
CA SER A 122 13.42 -1.54 -0.70
C SER A 122 13.24 -2.04 -2.13
N LEU A 123 14.29 -2.12 -2.93
CA LEU A 123 14.25 -2.70 -4.26
C LEU A 123 13.96 -4.20 -4.19
N ILE A 124 14.59 -4.92 -3.27
CA ILE A 124 14.32 -6.35 -3.05
C ILE A 124 12.84 -6.55 -2.64
N LEU A 125 12.33 -5.74 -1.71
CA LEU A 125 10.93 -5.79 -1.31
C LEU A 125 9.99 -5.51 -2.49
N CYS A 126 10.24 -4.43 -3.24
CA CYS A 126 9.43 -4.01 -4.38
C CYS A 126 9.38 -5.06 -5.50
N THR A 127 10.47 -5.78 -5.72
CA THR A 127 10.60 -6.81 -6.77
C THR A 127 10.29 -8.22 -6.27
N SER A 128 9.92 -8.38 -4.99
CA SER A 128 9.51 -9.69 -4.49
C SER A 128 8.19 -10.13 -5.11
N TYR A 129 8.07 -11.42 -5.41
CA TYR A 129 6.90 -12.01 -6.08
C TYR A 129 5.57 -11.65 -5.37
N ASN A 130 5.51 -11.80 -4.06
CA ASN A 130 4.28 -11.54 -3.29
C ASN A 130 3.86 -10.07 -3.36
N ILE A 131 4.80 -9.14 -3.26
CA ILE A 131 4.48 -7.70 -3.31
C ILE A 131 4.05 -7.29 -4.73
N ILE A 132 4.69 -7.83 -5.76
CA ILE A 132 4.26 -7.61 -7.15
C ILE A 132 2.86 -8.17 -7.36
N LEU A 133 2.59 -9.38 -6.93
CA LEU A 133 1.28 -10.00 -7.08
C LEU A 133 0.20 -9.18 -6.37
N MET A 134 0.38 -8.88 -5.08
CA MET A 134 -0.58 -8.09 -4.28
C MET A 134 -0.75 -6.65 -4.79
N GLY A 135 0.31 -6.02 -5.27
CA GLY A 135 0.27 -4.66 -5.81
C GLY A 135 -0.31 -4.55 -7.22
N ARG A 136 -0.52 -5.68 -7.89
CA ARG A 136 -1.14 -5.76 -9.23
C ARG A 136 -2.53 -6.36 -9.23
N THR A 137 -3.02 -6.79 -8.09
CA THR A 137 -4.38 -7.33 -7.90
C THR A 137 -5.19 -6.39 -7.01
N ALA A 138 -6.44 -6.11 -7.38
CA ALA A 138 -7.34 -5.22 -6.63
C ALA A 138 -7.94 -5.94 -5.40
N THR A 139 -7.07 -6.49 -4.55
CA THR A 139 -7.42 -7.21 -3.31
C THR A 139 -7.13 -6.40 -2.07
N TRP A 140 -7.50 -6.90 -0.89
CA TRP A 140 -7.36 -6.18 0.39
C TRP A 140 -5.94 -6.19 0.96
N ASP A 141 -5.16 -7.23 0.66
CA ASP A 141 -3.94 -7.56 1.42
C ASP A 141 -2.87 -6.47 1.34
N ILE A 142 -2.67 -5.88 0.16
CA ILE A 142 -1.63 -4.85 -0.03
C ILE A 142 -1.93 -3.59 0.78
N TYR A 143 -3.20 -3.23 0.96
CA TYR A 143 -3.61 -2.07 1.77
C TYR A 143 -3.30 -2.31 3.25
N CYS A 144 -3.67 -3.50 3.77
CA CYS A 144 -3.34 -3.89 5.15
C CYS A 144 -1.83 -3.81 5.41
N HIS A 145 -1.03 -4.38 4.52
CA HIS A 145 0.44 -4.33 4.65
C HIS A 145 1.00 -2.91 4.58
N ALA A 146 0.46 -2.06 3.70
CA ALA A 146 0.90 -0.69 3.54
C ALA A 146 0.60 0.15 4.78
N PHE A 147 -0.59 0.05 5.34
CA PHE A 147 -0.97 0.74 6.56
C PHE A 147 -0.24 0.19 7.78
N MET A 148 -0.09 -1.13 7.91
CA MET A 148 0.69 -1.75 8.98
C MET A 148 2.15 -1.26 8.97
N MET A 149 2.78 -1.16 7.79
CA MET A 149 4.15 -0.63 7.69
C MET A 149 4.22 0.85 8.09
N GLY A 150 3.19 1.63 7.75
CA GLY A 150 3.04 3.01 8.22
C GLY A 150 2.96 3.09 9.74
N ALA A 151 2.14 2.24 10.38
CA ALA A 151 2.02 2.14 11.82
C ALA A 151 3.37 1.81 12.49
N ILE A 152 4.08 0.80 11.97
CA ILE A 152 5.42 0.40 12.46
C ILE A 152 6.40 1.57 12.35
N TYR A 153 6.41 2.30 11.23
CA TYR A 153 7.30 3.44 11.03
C TYR A 153 7.03 4.55 12.06
N TYR A 154 5.78 4.96 12.25
CA TYR A 154 5.44 6.01 13.20
C TYR A 154 5.62 5.57 14.65
N LEU A 155 5.34 4.31 14.99
CA LEU A 155 5.63 3.74 16.30
C LEU A 155 7.14 3.77 16.59
N TYR A 156 7.96 3.35 15.63
CA TYR A 156 9.42 3.42 15.75
C TYR A 156 9.92 4.86 15.99
N LEU A 157 9.36 5.84 15.26
CA LEU A 157 9.71 7.24 15.48
C LEU A 157 9.33 7.71 16.89
N THR A 158 8.17 7.26 17.41
CA THR A 158 7.72 7.60 18.77
C THR A 158 8.66 7.04 19.83
N LEU A 159 9.06 5.79 19.70
CA LEU A 159 9.97 5.11 20.63
C LEU A 159 11.39 5.71 20.66
N ARG A 160 11.80 6.39 19.59
CA ARG A 160 13.10 7.07 19.50
C ARG A 160 13.13 8.47 20.14
N GLN A 161 11.99 9.00 20.54
CA GLN A 161 11.92 10.32 21.17
C GLN A 161 12.11 10.20 22.69
N THR A 162 12.80 11.18 23.28
CA THR A 162 12.95 11.29 24.73
C THR A 162 11.71 11.89 25.40
N ALA A 163 10.91 12.64 24.63
CA ALA A 163 9.62 13.19 25.08
C ALA A 163 8.50 12.69 24.18
N CYS A 164 7.32 12.46 24.78
CA CYS A 164 6.15 11.98 24.05
C CYS A 164 5.69 13.02 23.01
N LYS A 165 5.74 12.66 21.74
CA LYS A 165 5.21 13.47 20.63
C LYS A 165 3.86 12.91 20.19
N TRP A 166 2.78 13.42 20.80
CA TRP A 166 1.41 13.01 20.52
C TRP A 166 1.06 12.86 19.04
N PRO A 167 1.48 13.75 18.10
CA PRO A 167 1.16 13.59 16.69
C PRO A 167 1.70 12.30 16.07
N LEU A 168 2.90 11.86 16.47
CA LEU A 168 3.47 10.60 15.97
C LEU A 168 2.73 9.38 16.51
N PHE A 169 2.32 9.45 17.79
CA PHE A 169 1.55 8.39 18.44
C PHE A 169 0.17 8.25 17.81
N ILE A 170 -0.51 9.38 17.58
CA ILE A 170 -1.82 9.43 16.90
C ILE A 170 -1.68 8.87 15.47
N ALA A 171 -0.63 9.29 14.73
CA ALA A 171 -0.39 8.77 13.39
C ALA A 171 -0.20 7.24 13.40
N ALA A 172 0.57 6.68 14.33
CA ALA A 172 0.73 5.24 14.47
C ALA A 172 -0.60 4.54 14.72
N GLY A 173 -1.44 5.09 15.62
CA GLY A 173 -2.77 4.56 15.91
C GLY A 173 -3.72 4.62 14.72
N VAL A 174 -3.74 5.73 13.98
CA VAL A 174 -4.55 5.89 12.76
C VAL A 174 -4.13 4.87 11.72
N PHE A 175 -2.84 4.75 11.43
CA PHE A 175 -2.34 3.77 10.45
C PHE A 175 -2.64 2.33 10.89
N MET A 176 -2.56 2.03 12.18
CA MET A 176 -2.93 0.71 12.71
C MET A 176 -4.44 0.45 12.54
N GLY A 177 -5.30 1.41 12.85
CA GLY A 177 -6.74 1.29 12.63
C GLY A 177 -7.14 1.13 11.16
N LEU A 178 -6.42 1.77 10.24
CA LEU A 178 -6.65 1.64 8.79
C LEU A 178 -6.14 0.31 8.21
N SER A 179 -5.31 -0.44 8.95
CA SER A 179 -4.81 -1.75 8.52
C SER A 179 -5.79 -2.91 8.79
N PHE A 180 -6.90 -2.61 9.47
CA PHE A 180 -7.95 -3.58 9.79
C PHE A 180 -9.15 -3.50 8.85
#